data_87f66419f2275b41043a440bd47ea47a
#
_entry.id   87f66419f2275b41043a440bd47ea47a
#
_cell.length_a   1.000
_cell.length_b   1.000
_cell.length_c   1.000
_cell.angle_alpha   90.00
_cell.angle_beta   90.00
_cell.angle_gamma   90.00
#
_symmetry.space_group_name_H-M   'P 1'
#
loop_
_entity.id
_entity.type
_entity.pdbx_description
1 polymer ?
#
loop_
_entity_poly.entity_id
_entity_poly.type
_entity_poly.pdbx_seq_one_letter_code
_entity_poly.pdbx_strand_id
1 'polypeptide(L)'
;DTLEVVGIRRSIQESIDAKQASTSIVEAISAEDIGKLPDTSIADSLARLPGLTAQRFGGRPQEVNIRGFAGDFSTTTLNGREQVSLGNNRGVEFDQYPSELVSQVLVYKTPDAQLVGQGLSGTVDLKTVRPLAYGKQAFAANLRGDMNKVGDEKEYGNRFSISYIDQFADNT
;
A
#
# COMPACT_ATOMS: atom_id res chain seq x y z
N ASP A 1 23.96 -2.57 -11.03
CA ASP A 1 23.80 -3.11 -9.66
C ASP A 1 23.78 -2.04 -8.55
N THR A 2 24.29 -0.83 -8.81
CA THR A 2 24.24 0.28 -7.83
C THR A 2 22.90 0.99 -7.76
N LEU A 3 22.04 0.88 -8.76
CA LEU A 3 20.73 1.55 -8.81
C LEU A 3 19.70 0.90 -7.88
N GLU A 4 19.75 -0.41 -7.68
CA GLU A 4 18.79 -1.13 -6.83
C GLU A 4 19.00 -0.79 -5.34
N VAL A 5 20.24 -0.69 -4.90
CA VAL A 5 20.59 -0.28 -3.53
C VAL A 5 20.17 1.18 -3.26
N VAL A 6 20.19 2.04 -4.27
CA VAL A 6 19.75 3.45 -4.15
C VAL A 6 18.22 3.54 -3.98
N GLY A 7 17.46 2.70 -4.70
CA GLY A 7 15.99 2.67 -4.60
C GLY A 7 15.51 2.30 -3.20
N ILE A 8 16.00 1.20 -2.63
CA ILE A 8 15.65 0.74 -1.27
C ILE A 8 16.01 1.79 -0.23
N ARG A 9 17.20 2.37 -0.29
CA ARG A 9 17.63 3.41 0.65
C ARG A 9 16.72 4.63 0.59
N ARG A 10 16.30 5.02 -0.62
CA ARG A 10 15.40 6.15 -0.83
C ARG A 10 14.02 5.87 -0.24
N SER A 11 13.42 4.71 -0.48
CA SER A 11 12.11 4.36 0.05
C SER A 11 12.09 4.31 1.59
N ILE A 12 13.17 3.80 2.20
CA ILE A 12 13.35 3.82 3.65
C ILE A 12 13.43 5.27 4.16
N GLN A 13 14.22 6.13 3.51
CA GLN A 13 14.35 7.52 3.91
C GLN A 13 13.03 8.27 3.79
N GLU A 14 12.30 8.12 2.68
CA GLU A 14 10.97 8.71 2.48
C GLU A 14 9.97 8.24 3.56
N SER A 15 10.05 6.99 3.97
CA SER A 15 9.23 6.45 5.07
C SER A 15 9.59 7.06 6.42
N ILE A 16 10.88 7.27 6.68
CA ILE A 16 11.37 7.94 7.91
C ILE A 16 10.93 9.41 7.91
N ASP A 17 11.11 10.12 6.80
CA ASP A 17 10.75 11.53 6.66
C ASP A 17 9.24 11.73 6.86
N ALA A 18 8.41 10.84 6.30
CA ALA A 18 6.96 10.85 6.51
C ALA A 18 6.58 10.68 7.99
N LYS A 19 7.28 9.80 8.72
CA LYS A 19 7.07 9.63 10.17
C LYS A 19 7.52 10.85 10.98
N GLN A 20 8.64 11.44 10.62
CA GLN A 20 9.17 12.64 11.31
C GLN A 20 8.31 13.88 11.07
N ALA A 21 7.74 14.02 9.89
CA ALA A 21 6.87 15.13 9.53
C ALA A 21 5.46 15.04 10.14
N SER A 22 5.06 13.86 10.63
CA SER A 22 3.74 13.64 11.21
C SER A 22 3.66 14.09 12.67
N THR A 23 2.57 14.74 13.03
CA THR A 23 2.23 15.06 14.44
C THR A 23 1.60 13.89 15.17
N SER A 24 1.10 12.89 14.42
CA SER A 24 0.45 11.67 14.91
C SER A 24 1.44 10.51 14.90
N ILE A 25 1.12 9.41 15.62
CA ILE A 25 1.89 8.17 15.55
C ILE A 25 1.56 7.49 14.23
N VAL A 26 2.49 7.56 13.28
CA VAL A 26 2.34 7.04 11.92
C VAL A 26 3.41 6.00 11.64
N GLU A 27 3.02 4.92 10.97
CA GLU A 27 3.93 4.04 10.24
C GLU A 27 3.80 4.31 8.74
N ALA A 28 4.89 4.21 8.02
CA ALA A 28 4.93 4.49 6.59
C ALA A 28 5.68 3.41 5.83
N ILE A 29 5.18 3.09 4.65
CA ILE A 29 5.87 2.30 3.64
C ILE A 29 5.83 3.11 2.35
N SER A 30 6.98 3.36 1.75
CA SER A 30 7.09 4.00 0.43
C SER A 30 7.55 2.97 -0.60
N ALA A 31 7.04 3.07 -1.82
CA ALA A 31 7.48 2.25 -2.93
C ALA A 31 8.91 2.66 -3.35
N GLU A 32 9.74 1.70 -3.74
CA GLU A 32 11.09 1.97 -4.23
C GLU A 32 11.07 2.71 -5.58
N ASP A 33 10.06 2.37 -6.41
CA ASP A 33 9.81 2.94 -7.72
C ASP A 33 8.32 2.73 -8.06
N ILE A 34 7.87 3.20 -9.22
CA ILE A 34 6.49 2.99 -9.67
C ILE A 34 6.18 1.49 -9.66
N GLY A 35 5.18 1.11 -8.87
CA GLY A 35 4.72 -0.27 -8.79
C GLY A 35 5.61 -1.25 -8.02
N LYS A 36 6.59 -0.76 -7.29
CA LYS A 36 7.52 -1.60 -6.51
C LYS A 36 7.35 -1.41 -5.00
N LEU A 37 6.19 -1.79 -4.47
CA LEU A 37 6.11 -2.07 -3.03
C LEU A 37 6.99 -3.27 -2.68
N PRO A 38 7.52 -3.35 -1.44
CA PRO A 38 8.43 -4.43 -1.01
C PRO A 38 7.85 -5.83 -1.22
N ASP A 39 6.54 -5.96 -1.16
CA ASP A 39 5.83 -7.24 -1.25
C ASP A 39 4.82 -7.28 -2.40
N THR A 40 4.37 -8.49 -2.70
CA THR A 40 3.39 -8.77 -3.75
C THR A 40 1.99 -8.26 -3.44
N SER A 41 1.72 -8.01 -2.17
CA SER A 41 0.44 -7.56 -1.63
C SER A 41 0.66 -6.38 -0.68
N ILE A 42 -0.24 -5.42 -0.73
CA ILE A 42 -0.25 -4.28 0.19
C ILE A 42 -0.39 -4.79 1.65
N ALA A 43 -1.25 -5.78 1.90
CA ALA A 43 -1.44 -6.33 3.23
C ALA A 43 -0.20 -7.03 3.78
N ASP A 44 0.59 -7.74 2.95
CA ASP A 44 1.87 -8.33 3.37
C ASP A 44 2.90 -7.25 3.71
N SER A 45 2.97 -6.19 2.92
CA SER A 45 3.85 -5.05 3.20
C SER A 45 3.48 -4.39 4.54
N LEU A 46 2.18 -4.20 4.79
CA LEU A 46 1.69 -3.61 6.04
C LEU A 46 1.96 -4.52 7.25
N ALA A 47 1.89 -5.84 7.09
CA ALA A 47 2.15 -6.80 8.17
C ALA A 47 3.61 -6.77 8.69
N ARG A 48 4.53 -6.15 7.97
CA ARG A 48 5.91 -5.92 8.43
C ARG A 48 6.04 -4.75 9.39
N LEU A 49 5.04 -3.88 9.44
CA LEU A 49 5.06 -2.72 10.32
C LEU A 49 4.70 -3.11 11.76
N PRO A 50 5.29 -2.48 12.76
CA PRO A 50 5.02 -2.78 14.16
C PRO A 50 3.53 -2.65 14.51
N GLY A 51 2.98 -3.69 15.14
CA GLY A 51 1.59 -3.71 15.60
C GLY A 51 0.54 -3.89 14.51
N LEU A 52 0.95 -4.32 13.31
CA LEU A 52 0.05 -4.71 12.23
C LEU A 52 0.20 -6.21 11.92
N THR A 53 -0.91 -6.83 11.53
CA THR A 53 -0.93 -8.22 11.06
C THR A 53 -1.87 -8.35 9.88
N ALA A 54 -1.56 -9.23 8.93
CA ALA A 54 -2.44 -9.51 7.80
C ALA A 54 -3.32 -10.72 8.08
N GLN A 55 -4.61 -10.58 7.85
CA GLN A 55 -5.56 -11.68 7.86
C GLN A 55 -5.62 -12.31 6.47
N ARG A 56 -5.54 -13.64 6.42
CA ARG A 56 -5.50 -14.38 5.16
C ARG A 56 -6.79 -15.15 4.93
N PHE A 57 -7.34 -15.01 3.74
CA PHE A 57 -8.47 -15.79 3.24
C PHE A 57 -8.04 -16.55 1.98
N GLY A 58 -8.28 -17.85 1.92
CA GLY A 58 -7.84 -18.69 0.80
C GLY A 58 -6.33 -18.62 0.52
N GLY A 59 -5.50 -18.45 1.58
CA GLY A 59 -4.04 -18.31 1.45
C GLY A 59 -3.55 -16.92 1.03
N ARG A 60 -4.44 -15.98 0.70
CA ARG A 60 -4.10 -14.60 0.29
C ARG A 60 -4.29 -13.62 1.45
N PRO A 61 -3.34 -12.73 1.70
CA PRO A 61 -3.52 -11.67 2.67
C PRO A 61 -4.51 -10.64 2.11
N GLN A 62 -5.61 -10.43 2.82
CA GLN A 62 -6.69 -9.53 2.40
C GLN A 62 -6.85 -8.35 3.33
N GLU A 63 -7.18 -8.60 4.59
CA GLU A 63 -7.42 -7.54 5.57
C GLU A 63 -6.21 -7.31 6.46
N VAL A 64 -6.14 -6.13 7.06
CA VAL A 64 -5.08 -5.76 8.00
C VAL A 64 -5.69 -5.45 9.36
N ASN A 65 -5.14 -6.10 10.39
CA ASN A 65 -5.48 -5.85 11.77
C ASN A 65 -4.47 -4.88 12.38
N ILE A 66 -4.96 -3.86 13.07
CA ILE A 66 -4.14 -2.84 13.73
C ILE A 66 -4.25 -3.00 15.23
N ARG A 67 -3.11 -3.21 15.91
CA ARG A 67 -3.04 -3.37 17.37
C ARG A 67 -3.93 -4.52 17.90
N GLY A 68 -4.10 -5.58 17.10
CA GLY A 68 -4.92 -6.72 17.45
C GLY A 68 -6.43 -6.54 17.21
N PHE A 69 -6.88 -5.38 16.77
CA PHE A 69 -8.27 -5.17 16.35
C PHE A 69 -8.46 -5.65 14.91
N ALA A 70 -9.59 -6.28 14.63
CA ALA A 70 -9.95 -6.73 13.29
C ALA A 70 -10.09 -5.56 12.31
N GLY A 71 -10.05 -5.86 11.01
CA GLY A 71 -10.07 -4.84 9.94
C GLY A 71 -11.27 -3.91 9.97
N ASP A 72 -12.43 -4.39 10.44
CA ASP A 72 -13.67 -3.62 10.57
C ASP A 72 -13.64 -2.51 11.64
N PHE A 73 -12.63 -2.51 12.54
CA PHE A 73 -12.36 -1.41 13.47
C PHE A 73 -11.41 -0.35 12.92
N SER A 74 -10.84 -0.56 11.75
CA SER A 74 -9.99 0.39 11.05
C SER A 74 -10.75 1.08 9.92
N THR A 75 -10.28 2.25 9.51
CA THR A 75 -10.73 2.91 8.29
C THR A 75 -9.62 2.86 7.26
N THR A 76 -9.97 2.58 6.02
CA THR A 76 -9.04 2.66 4.90
C THR A 76 -9.44 3.81 3.98
N THR A 77 -8.47 4.61 3.57
CA THR A 77 -8.65 5.68 2.61
C THR A 77 -7.75 5.47 1.39
N LEU A 78 -8.19 5.94 0.24
CA LEU A 78 -7.40 6.06 -0.98
C LEU A 78 -7.29 7.54 -1.35
N ASN A 79 -6.11 8.10 -1.22
CA ASN A 79 -5.88 9.54 -1.40
C ASN A 79 -6.82 10.41 -0.53
N GLY A 80 -7.06 9.99 0.72
CA GLY A 80 -7.93 10.66 1.66
C GLY A 80 -9.44 10.40 1.49
N ARG A 81 -9.84 9.54 0.56
CA ARG A 81 -11.25 9.14 0.37
C ARG A 81 -11.50 7.77 0.98
N GLU A 82 -12.50 7.68 1.85
CA GLU A 82 -12.88 6.43 2.49
C GLU A 82 -13.20 5.34 1.47
N GLN A 83 -12.70 4.15 1.72
CA GLN A 83 -12.96 2.95 0.94
C GLN A 83 -13.93 2.06 1.69
N VAL A 84 -14.70 1.29 0.94
CA VAL A 84 -15.70 0.36 1.48
C VAL A 84 -15.29 -1.07 1.20
N SER A 85 -15.72 -2.00 2.08
CA SER A 85 -15.58 -3.43 1.87
C SER A 85 -16.54 -3.94 0.81
N LEU A 86 -16.18 -4.99 0.11
CA LEU A 86 -17.11 -5.80 -0.71
C LEU A 86 -17.91 -6.79 0.14
N GLY A 87 -17.45 -7.07 1.34
CA GLY A 87 -18.08 -7.99 2.30
C GLY A 87 -19.19 -7.34 3.11
N ASN A 88 -19.71 -8.09 4.08
CA ASN A 88 -20.73 -7.62 5.02
C ASN A 88 -20.15 -6.92 6.25
N ASN A 89 -18.83 -6.76 6.31
CA ASN A 89 -18.10 -6.05 7.37
C ASN A 89 -17.58 -4.70 6.86
N ARG A 90 -16.82 -3.98 7.67
CA ARG A 90 -16.19 -2.71 7.31
C ARG A 90 -14.70 -2.86 6.97
N GLY A 91 -14.17 -4.07 7.10
CA GLY A 91 -12.77 -4.37 6.80
C GLY A 91 -12.53 -4.31 5.29
N VAL A 92 -11.59 -3.49 4.87
CA VAL A 92 -11.26 -3.32 3.45
C VAL A 92 -10.28 -4.40 3.02
N GLU A 93 -10.60 -5.05 1.91
CA GLU A 93 -9.80 -6.09 1.30
C GLU A 93 -8.71 -5.46 0.42
N PHE A 94 -7.46 -5.49 0.87
CA PHE A 94 -6.34 -4.83 0.18
C PHE A 94 -5.89 -5.53 -1.10
N ASP A 95 -6.31 -6.77 -1.34
CA ASP A 95 -6.01 -7.50 -2.58
C ASP A 95 -6.79 -6.97 -3.80
N GLN A 96 -7.82 -6.14 -3.58
CA GLN A 96 -8.54 -5.45 -4.65
C GLN A 96 -7.74 -4.29 -5.25
N TYR A 97 -6.76 -3.76 -4.51
CA TYR A 97 -5.97 -2.62 -4.95
C TYR A 97 -4.68 -3.12 -5.60
N PRO A 98 -4.43 -2.78 -6.87
CA PRO A 98 -3.16 -3.09 -7.49
C PRO A 98 -2.01 -2.41 -6.74
N SER A 99 -1.08 -3.20 -6.21
CA SER A 99 0.09 -2.67 -5.50
C SER A 99 0.94 -1.76 -6.39
N GLU A 100 0.85 -1.95 -7.70
CA GLU A 100 1.53 -1.16 -8.72
C GLU A 100 1.07 0.29 -8.81
N LEU A 101 -0.12 0.61 -8.33
CA LEU A 101 -0.64 1.98 -8.31
C LEU A 101 -0.28 2.74 -7.03
N VAL A 102 0.14 2.03 -6.00
CA VAL A 102 0.39 2.61 -4.68
C VAL A 102 1.84 3.08 -4.60
N SER A 103 2.04 4.36 -4.32
CA SER A 103 3.36 4.96 -4.11
C SER A 103 3.76 4.98 -2.63
N GLN A 104 2.78 5.11 -1.74
CA GLN A 104 3.01 5.16 -0.31
C GLN A 104 1.78 4.65 0.44
N VAL A 105 2.00 4.02 1.58
CA VAL A 105 0.95 3.68 2.53
C VAL A 105 1.31 4.30 3.87
N LEU A 106 0.37 5.06 4.44
CA LEU A 106 0.48 5.63 5.78
C LEU A 106 -0.52 4.93 6.71
N VAL A 107 -0.06 4.52 7.87
CA VAL A 107 -0.91 3.93 8.90
C VAL A 107 -0.90 4.82 10.12
N TYR A 108 -1.98 5.54 10.32
CA TYR A 108 -2.22 6.39 11.48
C TYR A 108 -2.71 5.54 12.63
N LYS A 109 -1.91 5.43 13.67
CA LYS A 109 -2.24 4.67 14.89
C LYS A 109 -2.90 5.53 15.97
N THR A 110 -2.87 6.84 15.81
CA THR A 110 -3.56 7.81 16.65
C THR A 110 -4.42 8.73 15.81
N PRO A 111 -5.49 9.28 16.37
CA PRO A 111 -6.33 10.26 15.67
C PRO A 111 -5.50 11.43 15.12
N ASP A 112 -5.88 11.90 13.94
CA ASP A 112 -5.29 13.04 13.28
C ASP A 112 -6.39 13.94 12.70
N ALA A 113 -6.32 15.24 12.95
CA ALA A 113 -7.34 16.20 12.53
C ALA A 113 -7.44 16.36 11.00
N GLN A 114 -6.44 15.90 10.25
CA GLN A 114 -6.44 15.93 8.79
C GLN A 114 -7.22 14.77 8.16
N LEU A 115 -7.55 13.74 8.95
CA LEU A 115 -8.24 12.55 8.47
C LEU A 115 -9.75 12.71 8.58
N VAL A 116 -10.46 12.35 7.52
CA VAL A 116 -11.91 12.27 7.49
C VAL A 116 -12.33 10.82 7.76
N GLY A 117 -13.17 10.60 8.77
CA GLY A 117 -13.69 9.28 9.11
C GLY A 117 -12.59 8.35 9.65
N GLN A 118 -12.29 8.45 10.94
CA GLN A 118 -11.24 7.66 11.56
C GLN A 118 -11.78 6.37 12.14
N GLY A 119 -11.01 5.26 11.97
CA GLY A 119 -11.28 4.00 12.64
C GLY A 119 -10.86 4.01 14.11
N LEU A 120 -11.49 3.17 14.91
CA LEU A 120 -11.17 3.03 16.33
C LEU A 120 -9.74 2.55 16.56
N SER A 121 -9.27 1.61 15.75
CA SER A 121 -7.91 1.04 15.85
C SER A 121 -6.87 1.84 15.11
N GLY A 122 -7.28 2.61 14.10
CA GLY A 122 -6.41 3.43 13.26
C GLY A 122 -6.97 3.63 11.85
N THR A 123 -6.20 4.34 11.04
CA THR A 123 -6.55 4.62 9.64
C THR A 123 -5.39 4.24 8.74
N VAL A 124 -5.68 3.51 7.67
CA VAL A 124 -4.73 3.17 6.60
C VAL A 124 -5.01 4.08 5.41
N ASP A 125 -4.07 4.94 5.04
CA ASP A 125 -4.20 5.81 3.87
C ASP A 125 -3.27 5.33 2.75
N LEU A 126 -3.88 4.84 1.67
CA LEU A 126 -3.20 4.45 0.44
C LEU A 126 -3.01 5.69 -0.43
N LYS A 127 -1.78 5.98 -0.80
CA LYS A 127 -1.46 7.08 -1.72
C LYS A 127 -1.01 6.53 -3.06
N THR A 128 -1.65 6.99 -4.12
CA THR A 128 -1.26 6.64 -5.48
C THR A 128 -0.16 7.58 -5.98
N VAL A 129 0.54 7.13 -7.02
CA VAL A 129 1.49 7.99 -7.73
C VAL A 129 0.74 9.20 -8.29
N ARG A 130 1.26 10.40 -8.01
CA ARG A 130 0.75 11.66 -8.58
C ARG A 130 1.64 12.06 -9.75
N PRO A 131 1.14 12.04 -11.00
CA PRO A 131 1.96 12.29 -12.17
C PRO A 131 2.68 13.65 -12.15
N LEU A 132 2.00 14.71 -11.70
CA LEU A 132 2.59 16.05 -11.59
C LEU A 132 3.70 16.16 -10.54
N ALA A 133 3.63 15.36 -9.46
CA ALA A 133 4.67 15.32 -8.44
C ALA A 133 5.87 14.46 -8.86
N TYR A 134 5.68 13.53 -9.79
CA TYR A 134 6.75 12.67 -10.28
C TYR A 134 7.77 13.42 -11.15
N GLY A 135 7.33 14.44 -11.89
CA GLY A 135 8.18 15.45 -12.54
C GLY A 135 8.98 14.96 -13.74
N LYS A 136 8.77 13.73 -14.23
CA LYS A 136 9.47 13.17 -15.39
C LYS A 136 8.64 12.09 -16.08
N GLN A 137 8.93 11.88 -17.36
CA GLN A 137 8.37 10.74 -18.09
C GLN A 137 8.87 9.43 -17.51
N ALA A 138 7.95 8.48 -17.31
CA ALA A 138 8.27 7.14 -16.87
C ALA A 138 7.36 6.10 -17.53
N PHE A 139 7.96 4.99 -17.89
CA PHE A 139 7.28 3.80 -18.39
C PHE A 139 7.71 2.61 -17.52
N ALA A 140 6.76 1.87 -17.01
CA ALA A 140 7.02 0.62 -16.30
C ALA A 140 6.10 -0.49 -16.80
N ALA A 141 6.68 -1.68 -17.00
CA ALA A 141 5.95 -2.90 -17.33
C ALA A 141 6.36 -3.98 -16.33
N ASN A 142 5.38 -4.61 -15.70
CA ASN A 142 5.61 -5.68 -14.75
C ASN A 142 4.87 -6.93 -15.19
N LEU A 143 5.54 -8.07 -15.11
CA LEU A 143 4.96 -9.39 -15.28
C LEU A 143 5.27 -10.19 -14.02
N ARG A 144 4.23 -10.75 -13.41
CA ARG A 144 4.34 -11.56 -12.20
C ARG A 144 3.61 -12.88 -12.38
N GLY A 145 4.26 -13.96 -12.00
CA GLY A 145 3.64 -15.28 -11.84
C GLY A 145 3.58 -15.64 -10.36
N ASP A 146 2.48 -16.20 -9.91
CA ASP A 146 2.31 -16.75 -8.57
C ASP A 146 1.85 -18.20 -8.64
N MET A 147 2.28 -18.98 -7.66
CA MET A 147 1.85 -20.35 -7.46
C MET A 147 1.40 -20.49 -6.02
N ASN A 148 0.16 -20.90 -5.84
CA ASN A 148 -0.41 -21.20 -4.55
C ASN A 148 -0.57 -22.72 -4.40
N LYS A 149 -0.11 -23.29 -3.29
CA LYS A 149 -0.27 -24.72 -3.00
C LYS A 149 -1.04 -24.85 -1.68
N VAL A 150 -2.21 -25.49 -1.76
CA VAL A 150 -3.04 -25.80 -0.60
C VAL A 150 -3.28 -27.32 -0.59
N GLY A 151 -2.64 -28.02 0.33
CA GLY A 151 -2.65 -29.48 0.32
C GLY A 151 -1.95 -30.06 -0.91
N ASP A 152 -2.66 -30.85 -1.69
CA ASP A 152 -2.18 -31.44 -2.95
C ASP A 152 -2.54 -30.62 -4.20
N GLU A 153 -3.38 -29.62 -4.04
CA GLU A 153 -3.80 -28.76 -5.16
C GLU A 153 -2.83 -27.61 -5.37
N LYS A 154 -2.56 -27.31 -6.64
CA LYS A 154 -1.71 -26.19 -7.06
C LYS A 154 -2.51 -25.28 -7.98
N GLU A 155 -2.55 -24.01 -7.61
CA GLU A 155 -3.12 -22.96 -8.44
C GLU A 155 -2.01 -22.04 -8.96
N TYR A 156 -2.09 -21.68 -10.23
CA TYR A 156 -1.18 -20.77 -10.88
C TYR A 156 -1.92 -19.48 -11.24
N GLY A 157 -1.36 -18.36 -10.84
CA GLY A 157 -1.83 -17.04 -11.21
C GLY A 157 -0.80 -16.29 -12.05
N ASN A 158 -1.27 -15.35 -12.83
CA ASN A 158 -0.42 -14.39 -13.51
C ASN A 158 -1.00 -12.99 -13.38
N ARG A 159 -0.12 -11.99 -13.30
CA ARG A 159 -0.49 -10.57 -13.29
C ARG A 159 0.42 -9.84 -14.26
N PHE A 160 -0.19 -9.01 -15.07
CA PHE A 160 0.50 -8.12 -15.97
C PHE A 160 0.05 -6.68 -15.71
N SER A 161 0.99 -5.74 -15.63
CA SER A 161 0.68 -4.33 -15.52
C SER A 161 1.60 -3.50 -16.42
N ILE A 162 1.02 -2.46 -17.02
CA ILE A 162 1.74 -1.42 -17.73
C ILE A 162 1.34 -0.09 -17.11
N SER A 163 2.31 0.75 -16.81
CA SER A 163 2.10 2.12 -16.35
C SER A 163 2.92 3.09 -17.19
N TYR A 164 2.31 4.21 -17.54
CA TYR A 164 2.94 5.31 -18.24
C TYR A 164 2.59 6.60 -17.52
N ILE A 165 3.61 7.39 -17.22
CA ILE A 165 3.47 8.70 -16.60
C ILE A 165 4.22 9.70 -17.47
N ASP A 166 3.56 10.79 -17.81
CA ASP A 166 4.16 11.89 -18.55
C ASP A 166 3.52 13.21 -18.14
N GLN A 167 4.23 14.30 -18.38
CA GLN A 167 3.73 15.66 -18.23
C GLN A 167 3.67 16.30 -19.61
N PHE A 168 2.45 16.60 -20.05
CA PHE A 168 2.21 17.27 -21.32
C PHE A 168 2.13 18.77 -21.06
N ALA A 169 2.85 19.54 -21.87
CA ALA A 169 3.04 20.97 -21.75
C ALA A 169 3.88 21.41 -20.53
N ASP A 170 4.80 22.33 -20.75
CA ASP A 170 5.78 22.88 -19.79
C ASP A 170 5.10 23.41 -18.50
N ASN A 171 4.68 22.50 -17.60
CA ASN A 171 4.18 22.81 -16.25
C ASN A 171 3.05 23.87 -16.16
N THR A 172 2.18 23.94 -17.15
CA THR A 172 0.97 24.78 -17.08
C THR A 172 -0.27 24.00 -16.73
#